data_5e79911a1a178e8cfd0c34acd099f5c8
#
_entry.id   5e79911a1a178e8cfd0c34acd099f5c8
#
_cell.length_a   1.000
_cell.length_b   1.000
_cell.length_c   1.000
_cell.angle_alpha   90.00
_cell.angle_beta   90.00
_cell.angle_gamma   90.00
#
_symmetry.space_group_name_H-M   'P 1'
#
loop_
_entity.id
_entity.type
_entity.pdbx_description
1 polymer ?
#
loop_
_entity_poly.entity_id
_entity_poly.type
_entity_poly.pdbx_seq_one_letter_code
_entity_poly.pdbx_strand_id
1 'polypeptide(L)'
;MGTPIIMVETFQVPLEQVWKAITDKDAMKEWYFDIADLSLAEGDTFNFYEGPSKLYHHQCKVLEVVPNKRFKHTWTHPSHSKGVSVLTWDLDEIDGETRLTLTHEDTENFSDAGSDFSKANFEVGWHGIVRINLRNYLYHIERTPFTIEINAPAEKVWKVMWDHESYTQWTTPFCKGSYYDGVLEANEIVHFLAPDGSGMYSQVFYVKPYEKIIFSHIGSIKDGVEMPVDEATRHWTGSLEMYTLTEKDGVTTLLAEVDVDQKHKDYMLSTFPKALEEIKRLCTDAETII
;
A
#
# COMPACT_ATOMS: atom_id res chain seq x y z
N MET A 1 22.78 17.25 -14.84
CA MET A 1 22.39 16.24 -13.84
C MET A 1 21.09 16.72 -13.24
N GLY A 2 20.06 15.90 -13.33
CA GLY A 2 18.77 16.18 -12.70
C GLY A 2 18.86 16.05 -11.18
N THR A 3 17.81 16.48 -10.49
CA THR A 3 17.72 16.26 -9.04
C THR A 3 17.36 14.77 -8.80
N PRO A 4 18.12 14.01 -7.99
CA PRO A 4 17.80 12.62 -7.71
C PRO A 4 16.44 12.47 -7.02
N ILE A 5 15.85 11.27 -7.13
CA ILE A 5 14.76 10.86 -6.27
C ILE A 5 15.40 10.34 -4.99
N ILE A 6 14.99 10.85 -3.85
CA ILE A 6 15.46 10.38 -2.53
C ILE A 6 14.25 10.00 -1.71
N MET A 7 14.25 8.78 -1.20
CA MET A 7 13.22 8.28 -0.30
C MET A 7 13.88 7.77 0.97
N VAL A 8 13.40 8.22 2.11
CA VAL A 8 13.91 7.81 3.43
C VAL A 8 12.77 7.20 4.23
N GLU A 9 13.00 5.99 4.73
CA GLU A 9 12.07 5.29 5.61
C GLU A 9 12.82 4.67 6.78
N THR A 10 12.15 4.58 7.93
CA THR A 10 12.71 3.97 9.13
C THR A 10 11.82 2.81 9.57
N PHE A 11 12.45 1.65 9.79
CA PHE A 11 11.77 0.42 10.15
C PHE A 11 12.23 -0.06 11.53
N GLN A 12 11.26 -0.47 12.37
CA GLN A 12 11.50 -1.06 13.70
C GLN A 12 11.87 -2.55 13.58
N VAL A 13 12.81 -2.85 12.71
CA VAL A 13 13.33 -4.21 12.50
C VAL A 13 14.86 -4.17 12.43
N PRO A 14 15.55 -5.24 12.78
CA PRO A 14 17.02 -5.32 12.70
C PRO A 14 17.54 -5.02 11.29
N LEU A 15 18.69 -4.38 11.22
CA LEU A 15 19.36 -3.98 9.98
C LEU A 15 19.59 -5.18 9.05
N GLU A 16 19.98 -6.33 9.60
CA GLU A 16 20.19 -7.56 8.83
C GLU A 16 18.90 -8.07 8.17
N GLN A 17 17.73 -7.82 8.79
CA GLN A 17 16.45 -8.20 8.20
C GLN A 17 16.12 -7.33 7.00
N VAL A 18 16.35 -6.02 7.10
CA VAL A 18 16.16 -5.09 5.95
C VAL A 18 17.18 -5.39 4.85
N TRP A 19 18.45 -5.64 5.22
CA TRP A 19 19.48 -6.06 4.26
C TRP A 19 19.07 -7.31 3.51
N LYS A 20 18.63 -8.35 4.22
CA LYS A 20 18.13 -9.58 3.61
C LYS A 20 16.95 -9.28 2.67
N ALA A 21 16.01 -8.46 3.08
CA ALA A 21 14.86 -8.11 2.26
C ALA A 21 15.25 -7.52 0.90
N ILE A 22 16.31 -6.69 0.84
CA ILE A 22 16.73 -5.99 -0.39
C ILE A 22 17.85 -6.70 -1.18
N THR A 23 18.37 -7.84 -0.70
CA THR A 23 19.52 -8.52 -1.34
C THR A 23 19.36 -10.04 -1.49
N ASP A 24 18.39 -10.65 -0.82
CA ASP A 24 18.08 -12.07 -0.96
C ASP A 24 16.98 -12.25 -2.01
N LYS A 25 17.23 -13.07 -3.03
CA LYS A 25 16.30 -13.24 -4.16
C LYS A 25 14.94 -13.83 -3.76
N ASP A 26 14.95 -14.75 -2.78
CA ASP A 26 13.71 -15.38 -2.32
C ASP A 26 12.88 -14.40 -1.48
N ALA A 27 13.55 -13.57 -0.67
CA ALA A 27 12.91 -12.46 0.04
C ALA A 27 12.36 -11.40 -0.93
N MET A 28 13.15 -10.96 -1.92
CA MET A 28 12.72 -9.95 -2.90
C MET A 28 11.49 -10.40 -3.68
N LYS A 29 11.39 -11.68 -4.03
CA LYS A 29 10.24 -12.23 -4.75
C LYS A 29 8.91 -12.04 -4.00
N GLU A 30 8.92 -11.99 -2.68
CA GLU A 30 7.72 -11.83 -1.85
C GLU A 30 7.16 -10.40 -1.87
N TRP A 31 8.01 -9.38 -2.10
CA TRP A 31 7.58 -8.00 -1.97
C TRP A 31 7.98 -7.08 -3.12
N TYR A 32 9.00 -7.47 -3.90
CA TYR A 32 9.58 -6.67 -4.98
C TYR A 32 9.32 -7.31 -6.35
N PHE A 33 10.35 -7.86 -6.97
CA PHE A 33 10.27 -8.57 -8.24
C PHE A 33 10.94 -9.93 -8.13
N ASP A 34 10.54 -10.88 -9.01
CA ASP A 34 11.21 -12.17 -9.14
C ASP A 34 12.52 -11.99 -9.92
N ILE A 35 13.63 -11.91 -9.22
CA ILE A 35 14.98 -11.72 -9.77
C ILE A 35 15.75 -13.03 -9.62
N ALA A 36 15.46 -13.99 -10.48
CA ALA A 36 16.01 -15.36 -10.36
C ALA A 36 17.54 -15.42 -10.49
N ASP A 37 18.14 -14.48 -11.25
CA ASP A 37 19.58 -14.39 -11.51
C ASP A 37 20.29 -13.32 -10.67
N LEU A 38 19.69 -12.89 -9.54
CA LEU A 38 20.31 -11.91 -8.65
C LEU A 38 21.68 -12.39 -8.19
N SER A 39 22.69 -11.58 -8.45
CA SER A 39 24.05 -11.70 -7.91
C SER A 39 24.42 -10.42 -7.18
N LEU A 40 25.19 -10.57 -6.11
CA LEU A 40 25.76 -9.44 -5.37
C LEU A 40 27.26 -9.23 -5.69
N ALA A 41 27.81 -9.94 -6.66
CA ALA A 41 29.18 -9.70 -7.08
C ALA A 41 29.27 -8.43 -7.95
N GLU A 42 30.18 -7.52 -7.59
CA GLU A 42 30.40 -6.30 -8.37
C GLU A 42 30.78 -6.63 -9.82
N GLY A 43 30.12 -5.98 -10.75
CA GLY A 43 30.29 -6.20 -12.18
C GLY A 43 29.30 -7.19 -12.79
N ASP A 44 28.64 -8.02 -12.00
CA ASP A 44 27.61 -8.94 -12.48
C ASP A 44 26.34 -8.19 -12.91
N THR A 45 25.54 -8.84 -13.75
CA THR A 45 24.26 -8.33 -14.22
C THR A 45 23.13 -9.24 -13.76
N PHE A 46 21.97 -8.64 -13.46
CA PHE A 46 20.73 -9.36 -13.19
C PHE A 46 19.58 -8.74 -13.97
N ASN A 47 18.53 -9.53 -14.19
CA ASN A 47 17.39 -9.15 -15.01
C ASN A 47 16.08 -9.46 -14.30
N PHE A 48 15.07 -8.63 -14.55
CA PHE A 48 13.69 -8.90 -14.11
C PHE A 48 12.67 -8.18 -14.99
N TYR A 49 11.40 -8.49 -14.76
CA TYR A 49 10.27 -7.88 -15.45
C TYR A 49 9.25 -7.35 -14.46
N GLU A 50 8.64 -6.22 -14.77
CA GLU A 50 7.52 -5.70 -13.99
C GLU A 50 6.24 -6.47 -14.33
N GLY A 51 5.59 -6.97 -13.26
CA GLY A 51 4.27 -7.58 -13.32
C GLY A 51 4.10 -8.80 -14.23
N PRO A 52 2.89 -9.36 -14.27
CA PRO A 52 2.60 -10.56 -15.06
C PRO A 52 2.69 -10.36 -16.58
N SER A 53 2.45 -9.12 -17.05
CA SER A 53 2.50 -8.78 -18.48
C SER A 53 3.91 -8.78 -19.05
N LYS A 54 4.94 -8.72 -18.21
CA LYS A 54 6.37 -8.63 -18.59
C LYS A 54 6.64 -7.51 -19.61
N LEU A 55 5.91 -6.42 -19.51
CA LEU A 55 6.01 -5.29 -20.45
C LEU A 55 7.34 -4.56 -20.29
N TYR A 56 7.76 -4.33 -19.06
CA TYR A 56 8.99 -3.58 -18.77
C TYR A 56 10.09 -4.54 -18.33
N HIS A 57 11.07 -4.74 -19.22
CA HIS A 57 12.30 -5.47 -18.94
C HIS A 57 13.32 -4.55 -18.28
N HIS A 58 13.89 -4.98 -17.18
CA HIS A 58 15.00 -4.33 -16.50
C HIS A 58 16.27 -5.17 -16.63
N GLN A 59 17.38 -4.50 -16.93
CA GLN A 59 18.71 -5.07 -16.85
C GLN A 59 19.56 -4.17 -15.96
N CYS A 60 20.13 -4.75 -14.92
CA CYS A 60 20.87 -4.04 -13.90
C CYS A 60 22.28 -4.60 -13.79
N LYS A 61 23.26 -3.73 -13.57
CA LYS A 61 24.64 -4.13 -13.28
C LYS A 61 25.00 -3.71 -11.88
N VAL A 62 25.52 -4.64 -11.08
CA VAL A 62 26.00 -4.38 -9.72
C VAL A 62 27.23 -3.48 -9.76
N LEU A 63 27.18 -2.37 -9.05
CA LEU A 63 28.25 -1.37 -8.99
C LEU A 63 29.03 -1.41 -7.67
N GLU A 64 28.33 -1.58 -6.55
CA GLU A 64 28.94 -1.61 -5.22
C GLU A 64 28.07 -2.42 -4.27
N VAL A 65 28.69 -3.25 -3.44
CA VAL A 65 28.03 -3.98 -2.36
C VAL A 65 28.87 -3.88 -1.10
N VAL A 66 28.31 -3.22 -0.09
CA VAL A 66 28.86 -3.22 1.27
C VAL A 66 27.84 -3.91 2.17
N PRO A 67 28.11 -5.15 2.63
CA PRO A 67 27.14 -5.91 3.42
C PRO A 67 26.57 -5.12 4.59
N ASN A 68 25.25 -5.22 4.76
CA ASN A 68 24.49 -4.50 5.80
C ASN A 68 24.57 -2.97 5.72
N LYS A 69 25.03 -2.42 4.61
CA LYS A 69 25.20 -0.96 4.47
C LYS A 69 24.76 -0.41 3.14
N ARG A 70 25.23 -1.02 2.03
CA ARG A 70 24.96 -0.46 0.69
C ARG A 70 24.80 -1.54 -0.36
N PHE A 71 23.75 -1.38 -1.19
CA PHE A 71 23.60 -2.07 -2.46
C PHE A 71 23.38 -1.03 -3.56
N LYS A 72 24.28 -0.96 -4.54
CA LYS A 72 24.23 0.00 -5.63
C LYS A 72 24.32 -0.73 -6.96
N HIS A 73 23.43 -0.38 -7.89
CA HIS A 73 23.38 -0.97 -9.22
C HIS A 73 22.87 0.02 -10.27
N THR A 74 23.13 -0.26 -11.55
CA THR A 74 22.48 0.46 -12.63
C THR A 74 21.02 0.06 -12.74
N TRP A 75 20.22 0.94 -13.35
CA TRP A 75 18.84 0.66 -13.70
C TRP A 75 18.62 1.01 -15.16
N THR A 76 18.21 0.05 -15.99
CA THR A 76 17.99 0.24 -17.42
C THR A 76 16.71 -0.43 -17.89
N HIS A 77 16.20 0.04 -19.01
CA HIS A 77 15.02 -0.51 -19.71
C HIS A 77 15.38 -0.82 -21.15
N PRO A 78 16.13 -1.91 -21.45
CA PRO A 78 16.75 -2.13 -22.78
C PRO A 78 15.77 -2.16 -23.96
N SER A 79 14.50 -2.51 -23.70
CA SER A 79 13.45 -2.56 -24.73
C SER A 79 12.84 -1.19 -25.04
N HIS A 80 13.09 -0.15 -24.22
CA HIS A 80 12.38 1.13 -24.29
C HIS A 80 13.33 2.33 -24.40
N SER A 81 14.52 2.26 -23.78
CA SER A 81 15.47 3.38 -23.71
C SER A 81 16.92 2.90 -23.82
N LYS A 82 17.78 3.81 -24.27
CA LYS A 82 19.25 3.67 -24.16
C LYS A 82 19.79 4.29 -22.87
N GLY A 83 18.92 4.92 -22.09
CA GLY A 83 19.27 5.57 -20.85
C GLY A 83 19.78 4.59 -19.80
N VAL A 84 20.63 5.08 -18.93
CA VAL A 84 21.13 4.39 -17.75
C VAL A 84 20.96 5.32 -16.57
N SER A 85 20.32 4.84 -15.55
CA SER A 85 20.22 5.51 -14.24
C SER A 85 20.91 4.67 -13.18
N VAL A 86 21.02 5.18 -11.97
CA VAL A 86 21.69 4.51 -10.86
C VAL A 86 20.77 4.47 -9.65
N LEU A 87 20.60 3.28 -9.09
CA LEU A 87 19.84 3.04 -7.88
C LEU A 87 20.78 2.65 -6.74
N THR A 88 20.64 3.33 -5.61
CA THR A 88 21.40 3.07 -4.39
C THR A 88 20.44 2.82 -3.23
N TRP A 89 20.66 1.73 -2.51
CA TRP A 89 20.02 1.38 -1.26
C TRP A 89 21.05 1.51 -0.15
N ASP A 90 20.89 2.50 0.71
CA ASP A 90 21.75 2.71 1.88
C ASP A 90 21.00 2.36 3.16
N LEU A 91 21.65 1.66 4.08
CA LEU A 91 21.14 1.29 5.38
C LEU A 91 22.01 1.88 6.49
N ASP A 92 21.37 2.48 7.49
CA ASP A 92 22.00 2.93 8.73
C ASP A 92 21.17 2.44 9.93
N GLU A 93 21.84 2.09 11.02
CA GLU A 93 21.19 1.89 12.31
C GLU A 93 21.12 3.20 13.08
N ILE A 94 19.92 3.57 13.53
CA ILE A 94 19.67 4.79 14.31
C ILE A 94 18.74 4.44 15.46
N ASP A 95 19.21 4.59 16.68
CA ASP A 95 18.43 4.36 17.92
C ASP A 95 17.76 2.99 18.00
N GLY A 96 18.42 1.95 17.44
CA GLY A 96 17.91 0.59 17.40
C GLY A 96 16.89 0.30 16.28
N GLU A 97 16.64 1.25 15.40
CA GLU A 97 15.83 1.14 14.20
C GLU A 97 16.70 1.14 12.94
N THR A 98 16.21 0.60 11.84
CA THR A 98 16.92 0.62 10.56
C THR A 98 16.37 1.73 9.67
N ARG A 99 17.21 2.71 9.35
CA ARG A 99 16.92 3.72 8.34
C ARG A 99 17.39 3.23 6.96
N LEU A 100 16.47 3.16 6.01
CA LEU A 100 16.74 2.92 4.61
C LEU A 100 16.67 4.25 3.85
N THR A 101 17.70 4.53 3.06
CA THR A 101 17.70 5.62 2.08
C THR A 101 17.83 5.02 0.69
N LEU A 102 16.78 5.17 -0.12
CA LEU A 102 16.81 4.85 -1.54
C LEU A 102 17.12 6.13 -2.32
N THR A 103 18.14 6.08 -3.17
CA THR A 103 18.50 7.18 -4.07
C THR A 103 18.47 6.69 -5.51
N HIS A 104 17.64 7.31 -6.37
CA HIS A 104 17.58 7.02 -7.80
C HIS A 104 18.07 8.26 -8.57
N GLU A 105 19.27 8.16 -9.10
CA GLU A 105 19.97 9.20 -9.84
C GLU A 105 19.77 9.05 -11.35
N ASP A 106 19.88 10.17 -12.08
CA ASP A 106 19.95 10.22 -13.56
C ASP A 106 18.69 9.66 -14.27
N THR A 107 17.51 9.76 -13.64
CA THR A 107 16.24 9.33 -14.26
C THR A 107 15.86 10.11 -15.51
N GLU A 108 16.40 11.31 -15.71
CA GLU A 108 16.25 12.11 -16.92
C GLU A 108 16.85 11.45 -18.18
N ASN A 109 17.76 10.46 -18.00
CA ASN A 109 18.33 9.71 -19.11
C ASN A 109 17.29 8.85 -19.85
N PHE A 110 16.09 8.67 -19.29
CA PHE A 110 14.97 7.96 -19.92
C PHE A 110 14.02 8.88 -20.70
N SER A 111 14.38 10.11 -20.96
CA SER A 111 13.55 11.08 -21.70
C SER A 111 13.19 10.65 -23.12
N ASP A 112 13.87 9.66 -23.68
CA ASP A 112 13.59 9.04 -24.99
C ASP A 112 12.49 7.97 -24.96
N ALA A 113 12.03 7.53 -23.76
CA ALA A 113 11.13 6.40 -23.59
C ALA A 113 9.65 6.79 -23.34
N GLY A 114 9.33 8.09 -23.25
CA GLY A 114 7.97 8.59 -23.06
C GLY A 114 7.58 8.82 -21.60
N SER A 115 6.30 9.15 -21.37
CA SER A 115 5.78 9.61 -20.08
C SER A 115 5.89 8.58 -18.93
N ASP A 116 5.77 7.29 -19.25
CA ASP A 116 5.84 6.20 -18.27
C ASP A 116 7.19 6.14 -17.56
N PHE A 117 8.24 6.67 -18.18
CA PHE A 117 9.59 6.77 -17.65
C PHE A 117 9.92 8.16 -17.08
N SER A 118 8.89 8.95 -16.79
CA SER A 118 9.07 10.24 -16.16
C SER A 118 9.50 10.09 -14.69
N LYS A 119 10.23 11.09 -14.18
CA LYS A 119 10.63 11.15 -12.77
C LYS A 119 9.43 10.99 -11.83
N ALA A 120 8.30 11.64 -12.13
CA ALA A 120 7.09 11.55 -11.32
C ALA A 120 6.55 10.10 -11.23
N ASN A 121 6.60 9.34 -12.32
CA ASN A 121 6.19 7.93 -12.30
C ASN A 121 7.15 7.06 -11.47
N PHE A 122 8.46 7.31 -11.54
CA PHE A 122 9.42 6.63 -10.66
C PHE A 122 9.17 6.99 -9.18
N GLU A 123 8.86 8.25 -8.85
CA GLU A 123 8.52 8.66 -7.47
C GLU A 123 7.29 7.91 -6.95
N VAL A 124 6.23 7.81 -7.75
CA VAL A 124 5.02 7.03 -7.42
C VAL A 124 5.35 5.54 -7.28
N GLY A 125 6.14 4.97 -8.20
CA GLY A 125 6.57 3.57 -8.15
C GLY A 125 7.35 3.25 -6.87
N TRP A 126 8.34 4.07 -6.53
CA TRP A 126 9.14 3.89 -5.30
C TRP A 126 8.31 4.05 -4.03
N HIS A 127 7.33 4.96 -4.03
CA HIS A 127 6.39 5.05 -2.92
C HIS A 127 5.66 3.72 -2.67
N GLY A 128 5.08 3.12 -3.73
CA GLY A 128 4.43 1.81 -3.63
C GLY A 128 5.38 0.70 -3.19
N ILE A 129 6.58 0.67 -3.76
CA ILE A 129 7.57 -0.38 -3.50
C ILE A 129 8.10 -0.28 -2.05
N VAL A 130 8.57 0.89 -1.62
CA VAL A 130 9.25 1.01 -0.31
C VAL A 130 8.26 1.20 0.83
N ARG A 131 7.30 2.13 0.69
CA ARG A 131 6.38 2.49 1.78
C ARG A 131 5.24 1.51 1.98
N ILE A 132 4.90 0.74 0.94
CA ILE A 132 3.81 -0.24 1.02
C ILE A 132 4.37 -1.66 1.01
N ASN A 133 4.99 -2.08 -0.09
CA ASN A 133 5.35 -3.50 -0.25
C ASN A 133 6.46 -3.94 0.70
N LEU A 134 7.58 -3.20 0.76
CA LEU A 134 8.69 -3.54 1.67
C LEU A 134 8.24 -3.48 3.13
N ARG A 135 7.50 -2.43 3.52
CA ARG A 135 6.94 -2.31 4.87
C ARG A 135 6.05 -3.51 5.19
N ASN A 136 5.12 -3.85 4.30
CA ASN A 136 4.21 -4.97 4.51
C ASN A 136 4.98 -6.29 4.69
N TYR A 137 6.02 -6.51 3.88
CA TYR A 137 6.89 -7.67 4.00
C TYR A 137 7.61 -7.71 5.37
N LEU A 138 8.24 -6.59 5.77
CA LEU A 138 9.02 -6.50 7.01
C LEU A 138 8.18 -6.67 8.27
N TYR A 139 6.93 -6.21 8.25
CA TYR A 139 6.00 -6.30 9.38
C TYR A 139 5.02 -7.47 9.26
N HIS A 140 5.18 -8.35 8.26
CA HIS A 140 4.28 -9.49 8.01
C HIS A 140 2.81 -9.06 7.87
N ILE A 141 2.58 -7.97 7.15
CA ILE A 141 1.24 -7.47 6.82
C ILE A 141 0.81 -8.08 5.49
N GLU A 142 -0.33 -8.74 5.48
CA GLU A 142 -0.90 -9.36 4.29
C GLU A 142 -2.10 -8.56 3.79
N ARG A 143 -2.17 -8.36 2.47
CA ARG A 143 -3.38 -7.82 1.85
C ARG A 143 -4.42 -8.91 1.73
N THR A 144 -5.48 -8.81 2.54
CA THR A 144 -6.54 -9.81 2.65
C THR A 144 -7.77 -9.35 1.87
N PRO A 145 -8.21 -10.07 0.82
CA PRO A 145 -9.40 -9.73 0.06
C PRO A 145 -10.65 -10.34 0.67
N PHE A 146 -11.74 -9.57 0.63
CA PHE A 146 -13.11 -9.99 0.96
C PHE A 146 -14.03 -9.58 -0.17
N THR A 147 -14.84 -10.49 -0.69
CA THR A 147 -15.70 -10.23 -1.85
C THR A 147 -17.13 -10.65 -1.58
N ILE A 148 -18.09 -9.83 -2.05
CA ILE A 148 -19.50 -10.16 -2.02
C ILE A 148 -20.21 -9.65 -3.28
N GLU A 149 -21.21 -10.40 -3.76
CA GLU A 149 -22.13 -9.96 -4.81
C GLU A 149 -23.44 -9.43 -4.20
N ILE A 150 -23.86 -8.25 -4.64
CA ILE A 150 -25.01 -7.52 -4.13
C ILE A 150 -25.95 -7.20 -5.31
N ASN A 151 -27.20 -7.62 -5.21
CA ASN A 151 -28.24 -7.34 -6.21
C ASN A 151 -28.74 -5.89 -6.10
N ALA A 152 -27.85 -4.94 -6.38
CA ALA A 152 -28.13 -3.52 -6.39
C ALA A 152 -27.12 -2.79 -7.28
N PRO A 153 -27.47 -1.62 -7.86
CA PRO A 153 -26.53 -0.78 -8.58
C PRO A 153 -25.39 -0.27 -7.68
N ALA A 154 -24.21 -0.03 -8.26
CA ALA A 154 -23.04 0.47 -7.54
C ALA A 154 -23.29 1.77 -6.80
N GLU A 155 -24.11 2.68 -7.35
CA GLU A 155 -24.53 3.91 -6.68
C GLU A 155 -25.26 3.63 -5.35
N LYS A 156 -26.18 2.64 -5.32
CA LYS A 156 -26.89 2.25 -4.10
C LYS A 156 -25.95 1.62 -3.08
N VAL A 157 -25.07 0.72 -3.51
CA VAL A 157 -24.07 0.11 -2.63
C VAL A 157 -23.15 1.16 -2.03
N TRP A 158 -22.67 2.10 -2.84
CA TRP A 158 -21.83 3.20 -2.38
C TRP A 158 -22.52 4.06 -1.32
N LYS A 159 -23.79 4.45 -1.55
CA LYS A 159 -24.58 5.21 -0.57
C LYS A 159 -24.73 4.44 0.74
N VAL A 160 -25.07 3.16 0.69
CA VAL A 160 -25.18 2.32 1.90
C VAL A 160 -23.84 2.24 2.63
N MET A 161 -22.73 2.18 1.92
CA MET A 161 -21.42 2.15 2.58
C MET A 161 -21.07 3.44 3.31
N TRP A 162 -21.45 4.61 2.76
CA TRP A 162 -20.90 5.89 3.21
C TRP A 162 -21.93 6.89 3.77
N ASP A 163 -23.22 6.61 3.71
CA ASP A 163 -24.19 7.39 4.49
C ASP A 163 -24.01 7.10 5.99
N HIS A 164 -23.99 8.14 6.83
CA HIS A 164 -23.68 8.02 8.26
C HIS A 164 -24.57 7.01 9.01
N GLU A 165 -25.86 6.97 8.69
CA GLU A 165 -26.80 6.06 9.35
C GLU A 165 -26.52 4.59 8.98
N SER A 166 -26.36 4.29 7.70
CA SER A 166 -26.08 2.93 7.23
C SER A 166 -24.65 2.49 7.57
N TYR A 167 -23.67 3.43 7.56
CA TYR A 167 -22.31 3.16 8.01
C TYR A 167 -22.30 2.60 9.43
N THR A 168 -22.99 3.25 10.38
CA THR A 168 -23.09 2.78 11.77
C THR A 168 -23.72 1.39 11.88
N GLN A 169 -24.60 1.03 10.95
CA GLN A 169 -25.24 -0.29 10.94
C GLN A 169 -24.31 -1.38 10.43
N TRP A 170 -23.72 -1.20 9.23
CA TRP A 170 -22.90 -2.26 8.65
C TRP A 170 -21.55 -2.46 9.34
N THR A 171 -21.05 -1.43 10.05
CA THR A 171 -19.83 -1.54 10.86
C THR A 171 -20.04 -2.17 12.23
N THR A 172 -21.30 -2.44 12.63
CA THR A 172 -21.64 -3.09 13.91
C THR A 172 -20.86 -4.37 14.23
N PRO A 173 -20.53 -5.26 13.27
CA PRO A 173 -19.70 -6.43 13.54
C PRO A 173 -18.29 -6.09 14.07
N PHE A 174 -17.73 -4.94 13.70
CA PHE A 174 -16.44 -4.46 14.21
C PHE A 174 -16.59 -3.80 15.57
N CYS A 175 -17.48 -2.81 15.65
CA CYS A 175 -17.80 -2.11 16.88
C CYS A 175 -19.19 -1.48 16.77
N LYS A 176 -20.10 -1.83 17.67
CA LYS A 176 -21.46 -1.27 17.68
C LYS A 176 -21.42 0.24 17.92
N GLY A 177 -22.05 0.99 17.03
CA GLY A 177 -22.13 2.45 17.11
C GLY A 177 -20.91 3.17 16.54
N SER A 178 -20.04 2.47 15.78
CA SER A 178 -18.97 3.12 15.03
C SER A 178 -19.52 4.13 14.05
N TYR A 179 -18.79 5.21 13.86
CA TYR A 179 -19.09 6.26 12.89
C TYR A 179 -17.80 6.78 12.28
N TYR A 180 -17.92 7.55 11.21
CA TYR A 180 -16.78 8.31 10.69
C TYR A 180 -17.08 9.81 10.71
N ASP A 181 -16.03 10.62 10.81
CA ASP A 181 -16.07 12.07 10.73
C ASP A 181 -15.01 12.55 9.74
N GLY A 182 -15.40 13.46 8.84
CA GLY A 182 -14.56 13.96 7.77
C GLY A 182 -15.24 13.84 6.41
N VAL A 183 -14.52 14.29 5.36
CA VAL A 183 -15.01 14.32 3.98
C VAL A 183 -14.29 13.26 3.15
N LEU A 184 -15.06 12.50 2.37
CA LEU A 184 -14.50 11.43 1.50
C LEU A 184 -14.02 12.02 0.16
N GLU A 185 -13.06 12.93 0.23
CA GLU A 185 -12.38 13.54 -0.91
C GLU A 185 -10.88 13.24 -0.88
N ALA A 186 -10.26 13.16 -2.05
CA ALA A 186 -8.83 12.80 -2.12
C ALA A 186 -7.95 13.79 -1.36
N ASN A 187 -7.03 13.26 -0.57
CA ASN A 187 -6.10 13.93 0.35
C ASN A 187 -6.71 14.45 1.65
N GLU A 188 -8.02 14.36 1.86
CA GLU A 188 -8.66 14.73 3.13
C GLU A 188 -8.40 13.67 4.21
N ILE A 189 -8.48 14.11 5.47
CA ILE A 189 -8.37 13.25 6.65
C ILE A 189 -9.76 12.83 7.11
N VAL A 190 -9.92 11.55 7.38
CA VAL A 190 -11.13 10.94 7.91
C VAL A 190 -10.82 10.22 9.21
N HIS A 191 -11.66 10.43 10.22
CA HIS A 191 -11.63 9.75 11.49
C HIS A 191 -12.63 8.59 11.50
N PHE A 192 -12.19 7.39 11.79
CA PHE A 192 -13.03 6.22 12.04
C PHE A 192 -13.09 6.00 13.55
N LEU A 193 -14.27 6.17 14.14
CA LEU A 193 -14.43 6.33 15.58
C LEU A 193 -15.37 5.30 16.17
N ALA A 194 -15.03 4.83 17.37
CA ALA A 194 -15.94 4.14 18.27
C ALA A 194 -16.73 5.17 19.12
N PRO A 195 -17.85 4.76 19.76
CA PRO A 195 -18.66 5.66 20.59
C PRO A 195 -17.94 6.31 21.77
N ASP A 196 -16.84 5.73 22.23
CA ASP A 196 -16.01 6.25 23.31
C ASP A 196 -14.97 7.29 22.84
N GLY A 197 -14.99 7.62 21.55
CA GLY A 197 -14.05 8.58 20.96
C GLY A 197 -12.66 7.99 20.65
N SER A 198 -12.47 6.68 20.86
CA SER A 198 -11.27 5.99 20.36
C SER A 198 -11.43 5.63 18.89
N GLY A 199 -10.30 5.43 18.19
CA GLY A 199 -10.36 5.08 16.78
C GLY A 199 -9.04 5.25 16.05
N MET A 200 -9.14 5.49 14.74
CA MET A 200 -7.99 5.77 13.88
C MET A 200 -8.30 6.95 12.94
N TYR A 201 -7.26 7.64 12.53
CA TYR A 201 -7.36 8.63 11.46
C TYR A 201 -6.58 8.16 10.23
N SER A 202 -7.13 8.49 9.07
CA SER A 202 -6.67 7.99 7.79
C SER A 202 -6.76 9.10 6.74
N GLN A 203 -5.88 9.06 5.77
CA GLN A 203 -6.01 9.89 4.58
C GLN A 203 -6.85 9.15 3.53
N VAL A 204 -7.78 9.84 2.89
CA VAL A 204 -8.40 9.38 1.64
C VAL A 204 -7.34 9.48 0.54
N PHE A 205 -6.64 8.37 0.28
CA PHE A 205 -5.54 8.34 -0.69
C PHE A 205 -6.05 8.44 -2.14
N TYR A 206 -7.21 7.84 -2.40
CA TYR A 206 -7.87 7.87 -3.71
C TYR A 206 -9.36 7.71 -3.54
N VAL A 207 -10.15 8.43 -4.35
CA VAL A 207 -11.59 8.23 -4.45
C VAL A 207 -12.07 8.48 -5.87
N LYS A 208 -12.88 7.55 -6.36
CA LYS A 208 -13.71 7.68 -7.55
C LYS A 208 -15.11 7.18 -7.16
N PRO A 209 -16.08 8.10 -6.93
CA PRO A 209 -17.41 7.73 -6.45
C PRO A 209 -18.03 6.60 -7.28
N TYR A 210 -18.68 5.67 -6.59
CA TYR A 210 -19.35 4.48 -7.12
C TYR A 210 -18.44 3.42 -7.73
N GLU A 211 -17.11 3.65 -7.75
CA GLU A 211 -16.15 2.70 -8.31
C GLU A 211 -15.08 2.27 -7.31
N LYS A 212 -14.43 3.23 -6.65
CA LYS A 212 -13.30 2.90 -5.76
C LYS A 212 -13.02 3.97 -4.72
N ILE A 213 -12.65 3.53 -3.50
CA ILE A 213 -12.04 4.39 -2.49
C ILE A 213 -10.88 3.64 -1.83
N ILE A 214 -9.83 4.37 -1.47
CA ILE A 214 -8.63 3.86 -0.81
C ILE A 214 -8.33 4.77 0.37
N PHE A 215 -8.23 4.19 1.56
CA PHE A 215 -7.74 4.85 2.75
C PHE A 215 -6.31 4.40 3.03
N SER A 216 -5.46 5.33 3.47
CA SER A 216 -4.15 5.05 4.04
C SER A 216 -4.20 5.43 5.52
N HIS A 217 -4.09 4.45 6.40
CA HIS A 217 -4.16 4.67 7.83
C HIS A 217 -2.91 5.39 8.34
N ILE A 218 -3.08 6.37 9.23
CA ILE A 218 -1.98 7.21 9.73
C ILE A 218 -1.68 6.88 11.18
N GLY A 219 -2.68 6.91 12.05
CA GLY A 219 -2.45 6.74 13.48
C GLY A 219 -3.74 6.53 14.27
N SER A 220 -3.61 6.42 15.59
CA SER A 220 -4.71 6.20 16.51
C SER A 220 -5.33 7.50 17.00
N ILE A 221 -6.60 7.42 17.42
CA ILE A 221 -7.34 8.48 18.11
C ILE A 221 -7.65 8.00 19.53
N LYS A 222 -7.42 8.86 20.52
CA LYS A 222 -7.80 8.62 21.93
C LYS A 222 -8.56 9.83 22.44
N ASP A 223 -9.73 9.59 23.05
CA ASP A 223 -10.59 10.65 23.58
C ASP A 223 -10.88 11.78 22.55
N GLY A 224 -11.06 11.41 21.27
CA GLY A 224 -11.31 12.33 20.16
C GLY A 224 -10.09 13.12 19.68
N VAL A 225 -8.88 12.79 20.15
CA VAL A 225 -7.64 13.49 19.78
C VAL A 225 -6.74 12.57 18.96
N GLU A 226 -6.26 13.06 17.80
CA GLU A 226 -5.23 12.38 17.01
C GLU A 226 -3.94 12.24 17.82
N MET A 227 -3.46 11.02 17.94
CA MET A 227 -2.19 10.72 18.59
C MET A 227 -1.05 10.77 17.59
N PRO A 228 0.12 11.30 17.96
CA PRO A 228 1.32 11.16 17.14
C PRO A 228 1.61 9.69 16.84
N VAL A 229 2.18 9.43 15.66
CA VAL A 229 2.67 8.08 15.32
C VAL A 229 3.76 7.70 16.31
N ASP A 230 3.54 6.64 17.05
CA ASP A 230 4.42 6.11 18.09
C ASP A 230 4.87 4.67 17.75
N GLU A 231 5.62 4.04 18.65
CA GLU A 231 6.09 2.67 18.50
C GLU A 231 4.94 1.66 18.30
N ALA A 232 3.81 1.89 18.94
CA ALA A 232 2.64 0.99 18.85
C ALA A 232 1.87 1.12 17.54
N THR A 233 1.95 2.25 16.85
CA THR A 233 1.19 2.54 15.62
C THR A 233 2.02 2.48 14.36
N ARG A 234 3.34 2.73 14.43
CA ARG A 234 4.24 2.84 13.28
C ARG A 234 4.21 1.62 12.35
N HIS A 235 4.10 0.41 12.90
CA HIS A 235 4.10 -0.82 12.09
C HIS A 235 2.89 -0.92 11.14
N TRP A 236 1.73 -0.34 11.48
CA TRP A 236 0.55 -0.32 10.63
C TRP A 236 0.28 1.04 9.95
N THR A 237 1.02 2.11 10.32
CA THR A 237 0.97 3.39 9.59
C THR A 237 1.27 3.18 8.13
N GLY A 238 0.41 3.69 7.24
CA GLY A 238 0.47 3.48 5.79
C GLY A 238 -0.21 2.19 5.31
N SER A 239 -0.82 1.37 6.20
CA SER A 239 -1.70 0.26 5.80
C SER A 239 -2.87 0.77 5.00
N LEU A 240 -3.25 0.01 3.97
CA LEU A 240 -4.34 0.38 3.08
C LEU A 240 -5.60 -0.40 3.41
N GLU A 241 -6.73 0.29 3.30
CA GLU A 241 -8.07 -0.28 3.24
C GLU A 241 -8.73 0.22 1.95
N MET A 242 -9.11 -0.70 1.07
CA MET A 242 -9.57 -0.39 -0.27
C MET A 242 -10.92 -1.05 -0.54
N TYR A 243 -11.82 -0.30 -1.18
CA TYR A 243 -13.11 -0.81 -1.63
C TYR A 243 -13.25 -0.55 -3.12
N THR A 244 -13.49 -1.61 -3.89
CA THR A 244 -13.72 -1.54 -5.34
C THR A 244 -15.09 -2.11 -5.67
N LEU A 245 -15.90 -1.35 -6.40
CA LEU A 245 -17.23 -1.72 -6.86
C LEU A 245 -17.19 -1.93 -8.37
N THR A 246 -17.66 -3.10 -8.82
CA THR A 246 -17.79 -3.41 -10.25
C THR A 246 -19.22 -3.85 -10.52
N GLU A 247 -19.97 -3.04 -11.28
CA GLU A 247 -21.34 -3.35 -11.63
C GLU A 247 -21.44 -4.04 -12.99
N LYS A 248 -22.24 -5.09 -13.04
CA LYS A 248 -22.63 -5.76 -14.26
C LYS A 248 -24.08 -6.24 -14.16
N ASP A 249 -24.91 -5.87 -15.13
CA ASP A 249 -26.33 -6.31 -15.24
C ASP A 249 -27.15 -6.04 -13.96
N GLY A 250 -26.91 -4.91 -13.27
CA GLY A 250 -27.60 -4.52 -12.03
C GLY A 250 -27.12 -5.24 -10.76
N VAL A 251 -26.08 -6.04 -10.87
CA VAL A 251 -25.41 -6.70 -9.74
C VAL A 251 -24.05 -6.04 -9.53
N THR A 252 -23.75 -5.65 -8.30
CA THR A 252 -22.47 -5.08 -7.92
C THR A 252 -21.62 -6.10 -7.18
N THR A 253 -20.42 -6.35 -7.69
CA THR A 253 -19.36 -7.04 -6.95
C THR A 253 -18.62 -5.99 -6.11
N LEU A 254 -18.68 -6.11 -4.80
CA LEU A 254 -17.90 -5.34 -3.84
C LEU A 254 -16.67 -6.16 -3.41
N LEU A 255 -15.48 -5.66 -3.73
CA LEU A 255 -14.20 -6.18 -3.28
C LEU A 255 -13.64 -5.22 -2.23
N ALA A 256 -13.47 -5.69 -1.00
CA ALA A 256 -12.71 -5.02 0.04
C ALA A 256 -11.35 -5.70 0.17
N GLU A 257 -10.27 -4.92 0.14
CA GLU A 257 -8.90 -5.39 0.32
C GLU A 257 -8.28 -4.62 1.48
N VAL A 258 -7.83 -5.32 2.51
CA VAL A 258 -7.34 -4.71 3.74
C VAL A 258 -5.96 -5.23 4.07
N ASP A 259 -5.03 -4.35 4.37
CA ASP A 259 -3.72 -4.70 4.90
C ASP A 259 -3.86 -5.11 6.38
N VAL A 260 -3.60 -6.38 6.67
CA VAL A 260 -3.83 -6.99 7.99
C VAL A 260 -2.56 -7.63 8.52
N ASP A 261 -2.18 -7.31 9.74
CA ASP A 261 -1.09 -7.98 10.44
C ASP A 261 -1.51 -9.36 10.97
N GLN A 262 -0.52 -10.20 11.28
CA GLN A 262 -0.74 -11.56 11.76
C GLN A 262 -1.61 -11.61 13.03
N LYS A 263 -1.48 -10.63 13.92
CA LYS A 263 -2.21 -10.57 15.20
C LYS A 263 -3.71 -10.36 15.00
N HIS A 264 -4.10 -9.61 13.98
CA HIS A 264 -5.51 -9.26 13.73
C HIS A 264 -6.15 -10.11 12.62
N LYS A 265 -5.39 -11.03 12.00
CA LYS A 265 -5.84 -11.81 10.85
C LYS A 265 -7.11 -12.61 11.12
N ASP A 266 -7.15 -13.40 12.19
CA ASP A 266 -8.31 -14.23 12.53
C ASP A 266 -9.55 -13.37 12.86
N TYR A 267 -9.35 -12.25 13.53
CA TYR A 267 -10.41 -11.28 13.80
C TYR A 267 -11.00 -10.72 12.50
N MET A 268 -10.17 -10.26 11.57
CA MET A 268 -10.62 -9.72 10.30
C MET A 268 -11.31 -10.78 9.44
N LEU A 269 -10.74 -11.99 9.34
CA LEU A 269 -11.35 -13.12 8.61
C LEU A 269 -12.73 -13.51 9.15
N SER A 270 -12.97 -13.35 10.44
CA SER A 270 -14.26 -13.66 11.06
C SER A 270 -15.27 -12.51 11.03
N THR A 271 -14.81 -11.26 10.96
CA THR A 271 -15.64 -10.06 11.14
C THR A 271 -16.02 -9.41 9.81
N PHE A 272 -15.08 -9.27 8.90
CA PHE A 272 -15.30 -8.60 7.60
C PHE A 272 -16.44 -9.22 6.77
N PRO A 273 -16.55 -10.56 6.65
CA PRO A 273 -17.67 -11.18 5.94
C PRO A 273 -19.04 -10.81 6.52
N LYS A 274 -19.15 -10.68 7.84
CA LYS A 274 -20.40 -10.27 8.49
C LYS A 274 -20.76 -8.81 8.16
N ALA A 275 -19.76 -7.94 8.11
CA ALA A 275 -19.96 -6.55 7.73
C ALA A 275 -20.40 -6.41 6.27
N LEU A 276 -19.82 -7.19 5.36
CA LEU A 276 -20.24 -7.24 3.96
C LEU A 276 -21.68 -7.78 3.78
N GLU A 277 -22.07 -8.80 4.56
CA GLU A 277 -23.45 -9.28 4.56
C GLU A 277 -24.44 -8.21 5.07
N GLU A 278 -24.07 -7.38 6.05
CA GLU A 278 -24.90 -6.24 6.48
C GLU A 278 -25.04 -5.19 5.38
N ILE A 279 -23.97 -4.85 4.64
CA ILE A 279 -24.08 -3.98 3.45
C ILE A 279 -25.07 -4.56 2.45
N LYS A 280 -24.94 -5.86 2.14
CA LYS A 280 -25.85 -6.55 1.22
C LYS A 280 -27.30 -6.50 1.70
N ARG A 281 -27.55 -6.78 2.97
CA ARG A 281 -28.88 -6.71 3.59
C ARG A 281 -29.49 -5.31 3.45
N LEU A 282 -28.73 -4.28 3.81
CA LEU A 282 -29.16 -2.88 3.72
C LEU A 282 -29.44 -2.42 2.26
N CYS A 283 -28.72 -2.99 1.30
CA CYS A 283 -29.00 -2.73 -0.11
C CYS A 283 -30.28 -3.41 -0.63
N THR A 284 -30.69 -4.54 -0.04
CA THR A 284 -31.82 -5.35 -0.52
C THR A 284 -33.12 -5.11 0.24
N ASP A 285 -33.07 -4.63 1.48
CA ASP A 285 -34.25 -4.31 2.27
C ASP A 285 -34.98 -3.07 1.68
N ALA A 286 -36.27 -3.23 1.41
CA ALA A 286 -37.10 -2.23 0.72
C ALA A 286 -37.36 -0.93 1.52
N GLU A 287 -37.00 -0.88 2.80
CA GLU A 287 -37.31 0.23 3.73
C GLU A 287 -36.18 1.27 3.90
N THR A 288 -35.02 1.11 3.23
CA THR A 288 -33.86 1.99 3.44
C THR A 288 -33.73 3.14 2.44
N ILE A 289 -34.85 3.56 1.85
CA ILE A 289 -34.88 4.75 0.98
C ILE A 289 -36.02 5.68 1.45
N ILE A 290 -35.71 6.61 2.32
CA ILE A 290 -36.45 7.89 2.43
C ILE A 290 -35.41 9.01 2.45
#